data_e10975cb72bd9c08f2d15a95df1ccc2d
#
_entry.id   e10975cb72bd9c08f2d15a95df1ccc2d
#
_cell.length_a   1.000
_cell.length_b   1.000
_cell.length_c   1.000
_cell.angle_alpha   90.00
_cell.angle_beta   90.00
_cell.angle_gamma   90.00
#
_symmetry.space_group_name_H-M   'P 1'
#
loop_
_entity.id
_entity.type
_entity.pdbx_description
1 polymer ?
#
loop_
_entity_poly.entity_id
_entity_poly.type
_entity_poly.pdbx_seq_one_letter_code
_entity_poly.pdbx_strand_id
1 'polypeptide(L)'
;MKPFGAIERLIESLNRLPGIGRRSAQRIAFELLQRRGSLLEDLAAALREAAGGTAVCRICGGITMAAENPCRICSDPERDAALLCVVESPADIMLIENAGDFRGRYHVLGGKISPMRGTGADALRIGSLRRRLEEGRITEVILALNSDVESDATASMLKDLLGGSGVVVTRPAMGIPAGSGIGFLDRIPLNTAVRNRHAFEAAARIEKGRRHPPSP
;
A
#
# COMPACT_ATOMS: atom_id res chain seq x y z
N MET A 1 24.72 17.05 -32.79
CA MET A 1 24.31 16.21 -31.65
C MET A 1 25.44 16.23 -30.63
N LYS A 2 25.18 16.70 -29.40
CA LYS A 2 26.20 16.65 -28.33
C LYS A 2 26.61 15.20 -28.11
N PRO A 3 27.91 14.84 -28.04
CA PRO A 3 28.35 13.43 -27.95
C PRO A 3 27.88 12.67 -26.71
N PHE A 4 27.40 13.37 -25.69
CA PHE A 4 26.88 12.75 -24.42
C PHE A 4 25.35 12.74 -24.31
N GLY A 5 24.60 13.10 -25.34
CA GLY A 5 23.14 13.26 -25.23
C GLY A 5 22.35 11.99 -24.79
N ALA A 6 22.86 10.81 -25.10
CA ALA A 6 22.23 9.55 -24.65
C ALA A 6 22.55 9.27 -23.18
N ILE A 7 23.77 9.54 -22.74
CA ILE A 7 24.20 9.36 -21.34
C ILE A 7 23.46 10.36 -20.44
N GLU A 8 23.38 11.63 -20.87
CA GLU A 8 22.65 12.67 -20.12
C GLU A 8 21.18 12.30 -19.97
N ARG A 9 20.50 11.83 -21.04
CA ARG A 9 19.11 11.35 -20.94
C ARG A 9 18.94 10.19 -19.99
N LEU A 10 19.86 9.23 -19.96
CA LEU A 10 19.83 8.12 -19.01
C LEU A 10 19.95 8.64 -17.56
N ILE A 11 20.92 9.54 -17.31
CA ILE A 11 21.11 10.16 -15.99
C ILE A 11 19.86 10.93 -15.56
N GLU A 12 19.27 11.72 -16.44
CA GLU A 12 18.04 12.46 -16.16
C GLU A 12 16.87 11.54 -15.87
N SER A 13 16.72 10.45 -16.63
CA SER A 13 15.66 9.47 -16.40
C SER A 13 15.82 8.77 -15.06
N LEU A 14 17.04 8.37 -14.69
CA LEU A 14 17.34 7.78 -13.38
C LEU A 14 17.13 8.78 -12.23
N ASN A 15 17.47 10.06 -12.43
CA ASN A 15 17.29 11.10 -11.41
C ASN A 15 15.82 11.45 -11.12
N ARG A 16 14.89 11.06 -12.00
CA ARG A 16 13.44 11.17 -11.74
C ARG A 16 12.89 10.11 -10.80
N LEU A 17 13.66 9.04 -10.55
CA LEU A 17 13.23 7.98 -9.66
C LEU A 17 13.33 8.44 -8.19
N PRO A 18 12.32 8.11 -7.35
CA PRO A 18 12.33 8.46 -5.94
C PRO A 18 13.57 7.92 -5.23
N GLY A 19 14.21 8.74 -4.41
CA GLY A 19 15.41 8.35 -3.66
C GLY A 19 16.71 8.33 -4.48
N ILE A 20 16.67 8.56 -5.79
CA ILE A 20 17.87 8.63 -6.65
C ILE A 20 18.24 10.08 -6.92
N GLY A 21 19.23 10.59 -6.20
CA GLY A 21 19.80 11.91 -6.47
C GLY A 21 20.75 11.89 -7.67
N ARG A 22 21.11 13.08 -8.18
CA ARG A 22 21.93 13.24 -9.39
C ARG A 22 23.27 12.47 -9.35
N ARG A 23 23.95 12.45 -8.19
CA ARG A 23 25.22 11.71 -8.04
C ARG A 23 25.00 10.19 -8.17
N SER A 24 23.95 9.66 -7.55
CA SER A 24 23.59 8.25 -7.66
C SER A 24 23.16 7.88 -9.08
N ALA A 25 22.37 8.73 -9.74
CA ALA A 25 21.96 8.55 -11.13
C ALA A 25 23.18 8.49 -12.08
N GLN A 26 24.15 9.37 -11.89
CA GLN A 26 25.41 9.35 -12.66
C GLN A 26 26.17 8.03 -12.43
N ARG A 27 26.37 7.64 -11.17
CA ARG A 27 27.08 6.38 -10.83
C ARG A 27 26.41 5.17 -11.44
N ILE A 28 25.06 5.07 -11.33
CA ILE A 28 24.29 3.96 -11.90
C ILE A 28 24.42 3.97 -13.43
N ALA A 29 24.29 5.12 -14.09
CA ALA A 29 24.41 5.22 -15.53
C ALA A 29 25.77 4.74 -16.03
N PHE A 30 26.86 5.17 -15.39
CA PHE A 30 28.22 4.74 -15.79
C PHE A 30 28.44 3.26 -15.51
N GLU A 31 27.96 2.71 -14.39
CA GLU A 31 28.04 1.29 -14.07
C GLU A 31 27.33 0.44 -15.15
N LEU A 32 26.11 0.82 -15.53
CA LEU A 32 25.37 0.15 -16.59
C LEU A 32 26.08 0.20 -17.95
N LEU A 33 26.72 1.32 -18.27
CA LEU A 33 27.43 1.50 -19.55
C LEU A 33 28.81 0.82 -19.60
N GLN A 34 29.48 0.72 -18.45
CA GLN A 34 30.79 0.05 -18.37
C GLN A 34 30.66 -1.47 -18.43
N ARG A 35 29.64 -2.02 -17.79
CA ARG A 35 29.31 -3.45 -17.88
C ARG A 35 28.51 -3.74 -19.16
N ARG A 36 29.07 -3.38 -20.31
CA ARG A 36 28.47 -3.71 -21.62
C ARG A 36 28.29 -5.24 -21.72
N GLY A 37 27.04 -5.70 -21.64
CA GLY A 37 26.66 -7.09 -21.66
C GLY A 37 25.25 -7.27 -21.16
N SER A 38 24.97 -8.24 -20.29
CA SER A 38 23.62 -8.58 -19.89
C SER A 38 22.89 -7.48 -19.10
N LEU A 39 23.54 -6.81 -18.13
CA LEU A 39 22.82 -5.96 -17.16
C LEU A 39 22.05 -4.79 -17.77
N LEU A 40 22.63 -4.04 -18.70
CA LEU A 40 21.93 -2.92 -19.35
C LEU A 40 20.78 -3.40 -20.23
N GLU A 41 21.03 -4.46 -21.00
CA GLU A 41 20.04 -5.04 -21.91
C GLU A 41 18.94 -5.76 -21.14
N ASP A 42 19.29 -6.50 -20.08
CA ASP A 42 18.35 -7.18 -19.19
C ASP A 42 17.42 -6.17 -18.50
N LEU A 43 17.99 -5.07 -17.96
CA LEU A 43 17.19 -4.00 -17.35
C LEU A 43 16.27 -3.35 -18.37
N ALA A 44 16.78 -3.04 -19.57
CA ALA A 44 15.97 -2.44 -20.63
C ALA A 44 14.86 -3.39 -21.11
N ALA A 45 15.13 -4.69 -21.17
CA ALA A 45 14.13 -5.70 -21.49
C ALA A 45 13.06 -5.81 -20.40
N ALA A 46 13.46 -5.91 -19.13
CA ALA A 46 12.54 -5.98 -17.99
C ALA A 46 11.64 -4.74 -17.89
N LEU A 47 12.19 -3.54 -18.13
CA LEU A 47 11.39 -2.30 -18.15
C LEU A 47 10.36 -2.30 -19.28
N ARG A 48 10.73 -2.78 -20.47
CA ARG A 48 9.79 -2.89 -21.62
C ARG A 48 8.70 -3.91 -21.33
N GLU A 49 9.07 -5.08 -20.78
CA GLU A 49 8.13 -6.12 -20.40
C GLU A 49 7.14 -5.60 -19.36
N ALA A 50 7.64 -4.96 -18.30
CA ALA A 50 6.79 -4.36 -17.27
C ALA A 50 5.85 -3.31 -17.86
N ALA A 51 6.37 -2.42 -18.71
CA ALA A 51 5.57 -1.36 -19.33
C ALA A 51 4.47 -1.88 -20.28
N GLY A 52 4.73 -2.97 -21.00
CA GLY A 52 3.76 -3.56 -21.93
C GLY A 52 2.87 -4.63 -21.29
N GLY A 53 3.36 -5.30 -20.24
CA GLY A 53 2.70 -6.45 -19.60
C GLY A 53 1.84 -6.10 -18.39
N THR A 54 1.92 -4.87 -17.87
CA THR A 54 1.17 -4.48 -16.67
C THR A 54 0.10 -3.43 -16.96
N ALA A 55 -0.91 -3.38 -16.10
CA ALA A 55 -1.98 -2.40 -16.14
C ALA A 55 -2.42 -2.01 -14.73
N VAL A 56 -3.11 -0.89 -14.63
CA VAL A 56 -3.81 -0.51 -13.40
C VAL A 56 -5.12 -1.29 -13.33
N CYS A 57 -5.37 -2.00 -12.23
CA CYS A 57 -6.61 -2.72 -12.00
C CYS A 57 -7.80 -1.76 -12.05
N ARG A 58 -8.77 -2.05 -12.93
CA ARG A 58 -9.97 -1.21 -13.13
C ARG A 58 -10.84 -1.08 -11.87
N ILE A 59 -10.77 -2.04 -10.94
CA ILE A 59 -11.55 -2.02 -9.69
C ILE A 59 -10.78 -1.34 -8.57
N CYS A 60 -9.63 -1.88 -8.14
CA CYS A 60 -8.95 -1.41 -6.95
C CYS A 60 -7.89 -0.31 -7.21
N GLY A 61 -7.40 -0.15 -8.43
CA GLY A 61 -6.30 0.77 -8.73
C GLY A 61 -4.90 0.22 -8.43
N GLY A 62 -4.79 -1.04 -8.00
CA GLY A 62 -3.51 -1.74 -7.85
C GLY A 62 -2.88 -2.07 -9.21
N ILE A 63 -1.62 -2.48 -9.20
CA ILE A 63 -0.94 -2.94 -10.42
C ILE A 63 -1.26 -4.43 -10.63
N THR A 64 -1.53 -4.80 -11.87
CA THR A 64 -1.80 -6.19 -12.27
C THR A 64 -1.22 -6.48 -13.65
N MET A 65 -1.18 -7.75 -14.04
CA MET A 65 -0.90 -8.10 -15.43
C MET A 65 -2.03 -7.60 -16.34
N ALA A 66 -1.70 -7.07 -17.50
CA ALA A 66 -2.69 -6.52 -18.42
C ALA A 66 -3.76 -7.55 -18.84
N ALA A 67 -3.34 -8.81 -18.96
CA ALA A 67 -4.22 -9.93 -19.28
C ALA A 67 -5.13 -10.36 -18.09
N GLU A 68 -4.82 -9.94 -16.86
CA GLU A 68 -5.55 -10.29 -15.64
C GLU A 68 -6.23 -9.03 -15.04
N ASN A 69 -7.06 -8.35 -15.79
CA ASN A 69 -7.73 -7.13 -15.33
C ASN A 69 -9.26 -7.31 -15.33
N PRO A 70 -9.89 -7.45 -14.15
CA PRO A 70 -9.43 -7.08 -12.80
C PRO A 70 -8.34 -8.01 -12.23
N CYS A 71 -7.56 -7.47 -11.26
CA CYS A 71 -6.49 -8.21 -10.61
C CYS A 71 -7.02 -9.43 -9.84
N ARG A 72 -6.14 -10.38 -9.53
CA ARG A 72 -6.45 -11.63 -8.80
C ARG A 72 -7.21 -11.36 -7.50
N ILE A 73 -6.80 -10.36 -6.70
CA ILE A 73 -7.49 -10.02 -5.45
C ILE A 73 -8.94 -9.57 -5.70
N CYS A 74 -9.18 -8.77 -6.73
CA CYS A 74 -10.53 -8.29 -7.05
C CYS A 74 -11.42 -9.37 -7.65
N SER A 75 -10.82 -10.37 -8.32
CA SER A 75 -11.52 -11.47 -8.97
C SER A 75 -11.72 -12.69 -8.07
N ASP A 76 -11.06 -12.72 -6.92
CA ASP A 76 -11.14 -13.83 -5.96
C ASP A 76 -12.49 -13.82 -5.24
N PRO A 77 -13.33 -14.88 -5.42
CA PRO A 77 -14.61 -14.99 -4.74
C PRO A 77 -14.49 -15.28 -3.23
N GLU A 78 -13.35 -15.81 -2.77
CA GLU A 78 -13.11 -16.11 -1.36
C GLU A 78 -12.77 -14.84 -0.55
N ARG A 79 -12.57 -13.70 -1.21
CA ARG A 79 -12.32 -12.42 -0.54
C ARG A 79 -13.61 -11.80 -0.03
N ASP A 80 -13.58 -11.36 1.22
CA ASP A 80 -14.71 -10.65 1.83
C ASP A 80 -14.99 -9.32 1.09
N ALA A 81 -16.13 -9.27 0.44
CA ALA A 81 -16.57 -8.09 -0.31
C ALA A 81 -17.09 -6.97 0.61
N ALA A 82 -17.42 -7.29 1.86
CA ALA A 82 -17.90 -6.33 2.85
C ALA A 82 -16.77 -5.53 3.51
N LEU A 83 -15.53 -6.03 3.42
CA LEU A 83 -14.35 -5.43 4.05
C LEU A 83 -13.45 -4.78 2.98
N LEU A 84 -13.28 -3.45 3.06
CA LEU A 84 -12.47 -2.67 2.13
C LEU A 84 -11.29 -2.00 2.82
N CYS A 85 -10.07 -2.33 2.42
CA CYS A 85 -8.85 -1.66 2.87
C CYS A 85 -8.44 -0.58 1.86
N VAL A 86 -8.43 0.67 2.30
CA VAL A 86 -8.01 1.83 1.50
C VAL A 86 -6.56 2.14 1.81
N VAL A 87 -5.72 2.17 0.77
CA VAL A 87 -4.27 2.39 0.84
C VAL A 87 -3.84 3.55 -0.06
N GLU A 88 -2.68 4.14 0.20
CA GLU A 88 -2.16 5.26 -0.60
C GLU A 88 -1.60 4.80 -1.95
N SER A 89 -0.88 3.68 -1.96
CA SER A 89 -0.16 3.19 -3.13
C SER A 89 -0.39 1.70 -3.41
N PRO A 90 -0.12 1.23 -4.65
CA PRO A 90 -0.15 -0.20 -4.94
C PRO A 90 0.84 -1.03 -4.12
N ALA A 91 1.96 -0.45 -3.70
CA ALA A 91 2.98 -1.14 -2.90
C ALA A 91 2.43 -1.52 -1.51
N ASP A 92 1.53 -0.72 -0.95
CA ASP A 92 0.93 -0.98 0.37
C ASP A 92 0.09 -2.27 0.36
N ILE A 93 -0.55 -2.59 -0.79
CA ILE A 93 -1.25 -3.87 -0.96
C ILE A 93 -0.29 -5.03 -0.74
N MET A 94 0.89 -4.98 -1.36
CA MET A 94 1.88 -6.05 -1.24
C MET A 94 2.35 -6.23 0.20
N LEU A 95 2.52 -5.13 0.94
CA LEU A 95 2.93 -5.18 2.35
C LEU A 95 1.87 -5.85 3.21
N ILE A 96 0.59 -5.51 3.03
CA ILE A 96 -0.51 -6.10 3.79
C ILE A 96 -0.74 -7.57 3.40
N GLU A 97 -0.68 -7.90 2.12
CA GLU A 97 -0.80 -9.29 1.65
C GLU A 97 0.33 -10.18 2.18
N ASN A 98 1.56 -9.66 2.25
CA ASN A 98 2.71 -10.39 2.81
C ASN A 98 2.58 -10.62 4.33
N ALA A 99 1.80 -9.83 5.05
CA ALA A 99 1.45 -10.08 6.44
C ALA A 99 0.50 -11.27 6.62
N GLY A 100 -0.27 -11.64 5.61
CA GLY A 100 -0.91 -12.95 5.43
C GLY A 100 -2.34 -13.09 5.95
N ASP A 101 -2.84 -12.20 6.81
CA ASP A 101 -4.12 -12.41 7.52
C ASP A 101 -5.32 -11.65 6.91
N PHE A 102 -5.06 -10.66 6.06
CA PHE A 102 -6.14 -9.85 5.51
C PHE A 102 -6.89 -10.57 4.39
N ARG A 103 -8.22 -10.71 4.53
CA ARG A 103 -9.10 -11.38 3.56
C ARG A 103 -10.07 -10.46 2.85
N GLY A 104 -10.01 -9.16 3.11
CA GLY A 104 -10.83 -8.16 2.43
C GLY A 104 -10.31 -7.79 1.03
N ARG A 105 -10.92 -6.77 0.46
CA ARG A 105 -10.55 -6.17 -0.82
C ARG A 105 -9.83 -4.85 -0.61
N TYR A 106 -9.17 -4.34 -1.65
CA TYR A 106 -8.40 -3.10 -1.56
C TYR A 106 -8.97 -1.99 -2.42
N HIS A 107 -8.62 -0.75 -2.06
CA HIS A 107 -8.77 0.43 -2.89
C HIS A 107 -7.53 1.31 -2.76
N VAL A 108 -6.86 1.57 -3.89
CA VAL A 108 -5.67 2.43 -3.97
C VAL A 108 -6.13 3.84 -4.27
N LEU A 109 -5.78 4.80 -3.40
CA LEU A 109 -6.06 6.22 -3.61
C LEU A 109 -5.21 6.83 -4.73
N GLY A 110 -3.98 6.33 -4.92
CA GLY A 110 -3.00 6.87 -5.85
C GLY A 110 -2.17 8.01 -5.28
N GLY A 111 -2.21 8.22 -3.96
CA GLY A 111 -1.46 9.23 -3.22
C GLY A 111 -2.22 9.73 -2.00
N LYS A 112 -1.87 10.95 -1.57
CA LYS A 112 -2.49 11.68 -0.46
C LYS A 112 -2.64 13.15 -0.79
N ILE A 113 -3.51 13.84 -0.09
CA ILE A 113 -3.65 15.29 -0.20
C ILE A 113 -2.38 15.96 0.28
N SER A 114 -1.81 16.81 -0.56
CA SER A 114 -0.61 17.58 -0.25
C SER A 114 -0.74 19.00 -0.82
N PRO A 115 -1.15 19.98 -0.02
CA PRO A 115 -1.23 21.36 -0.44
C PRO A 115 0.12 21.89 -0.95
N MET A 116 1.22 21.44 -0.32
CA MET A 116 2.58 21.84 -0.73
C MET A 116 2.97 21.33 -2.12
N ARG A 117 2.42 20.20 -2.55
CA ARG A 117 2.65 19.60 -3.88
C ARG A 117 1.54 19.95 -4.88
N GLY A 118 0.53 20.70 -4.45
CA GLY A 118 -0.63 20.99 -5.27
C GLY A 118 -1.53 19.77 -5.53
N THR A 119 -1.40 18.70 -4.73
CA THR A 119 -2.21 17.49 -4.87
C THR A 119 -3.51 17.67 -4.09
N GLY A 120 -4.59 17.93 -4.79
CA GLY A 120 -5.94 18.02 -4.23
C GLY A 120 -6.67 16.66 -4.22
N ALA A 121 -7.89 16.68 -3.73
CA ALA A 121 -8.77 15.51 -3.71
C ALA A 121 -9.05 14.95 -5.11
N ASP A 122 -9.07 15.83 -6.13
CA ASP A 122 -9.34 15.46 -7.52
C ASP A 122 -8.25 14.58 -8.15
N ALA A 123 -7.03 14.67 -7.62
CA ALA A 123 -5.93 13.81 -8.06
C ALA A 123 -6.01 12.38 -7.49
N LEU A 124 -6.86 12.16 -6.50
CA LEU A 124 -7.04 10.88 -5.83
C LEU A 124 -8.23 10.12 -6.43
N ARG A 125 -8.18 8.78 -6.33
CA ARG A 125 -9.25 7.89 -6.83
C ARG A 125 -10.51 7.88 -5.95
N ILE A 126 -10.90 9.04 -5.39
CA ILE A 126 -12.05 9.18 -4.48
C ILE A 126 -13.37 8.90 -5.21
N GLY A 127 -13.51 9.35 -6.45
CA GLY A 127 -14.72 9.08 -7.24
C GLY A 127 -14.98 7.59 -7.47
N SER A 128 -13.92 6.78 -7.66
CA SER A 128 -14.07 5.32 -7.78
C SER A 128 -14.34 4.64 -6.45
N LEU A 129 -13.83 5.17 -5.33
CA LEU A 129 -14.17 4.71 -3.98
C LEU A 129 -15.65 4.90 -3.71
N ARG A 130 -16.17 6.12 -3.97
CA ARG A 130 -17.58 6.44 -3.77
C ARG A 130 -18.52 5.50 -4.55
N ARG A 131 -18.25 5.27 -5.83
CA ARG A 131 -19.02 4.31 -6.66
C ARG A 131 -19.05 2.90 -6.07
N ARG A 132 -17.93 2.42 -5.54
CA ARG A 132 -17.87 1.11 -4.88
C ARG A 132 -18.71 1.01 -3.62
N LEU A 133 -18.83 2.12 -2.88
CA LEU A 133 -19.69 2.19 -1.69
C LEU A 133 -21.18 2.23 -2.05
N GLU A 134 -21.53 2.91 -3.14
CA GLU A 134 -22.89 2.97 -3.67
C GLU A 134 -23.43 1.60 -4.12
N GLU A 135 -22.54 0.62 -4.43
CA GLU A 135 -22.93 -0.77 -4.69
C GLU A 135 -23.48 -1.50 -3.45
N GLY A 136 -23.34 -0.93 -2.25
CA GLY A 136 -24.00 -1.34 -1.01
C GLY A 136 -23.50 -2.63 -0.37
N ARG A 137 -22.36 -3.18 -0.82
CA ARG A 137 -21.79 -4.43 -0.29
C ARG A 137 -20.79 -4.20 0.83
N ILE A 138 -20.20 -2.99 0.92
CA ILE A 138 -19.12 -2.67 1.85
C ILE A 138 -19.76 -2.22 3.16
N THR A 139 -19.40 -2.86 4.25
CA THR A 139 -19.85 -2.53 5.61
C THR A 139 -18.73 -1.92 6.46
N GLU A 140 -17.48 -2.19 6.13
CA GLU A 140 -16.31 -1.63 6.81
C GLU A 140 -15.27 -1.12 5.83
N VAL A 141 -14.75 0.08 6.09
CA VAL A 141 -13.63 0.69 5.38
C VAL A 141 -12.47 0.89 6.35
N ILE A 142 -11.37 0.19 6.12
CA ILE A 142 -10.12 0.35 6.86
C ILE A 142 -9.27 1.38 6.14
N LEU A 143 -8.97 2.52 6.78
CA LEU A 143 -8.05 3.54 6.25
C LEU A 143 -6.61 3.18 6.64
N ALA A 144 -5.95 2.35 5.85
CA ALA A 144 -4.55 1.94 6.03
C ALA A 144 -3.61 2.92 5.32
N LEU A 145 -3.59 4.17 5.79
CA LEU A 145 -2.74 5.23 5.29
C LEU A 145 -1.50 5.40 6.18
N ASN A 146 -0.47 6.05 5.67
CA ASN A 146 0.75 6.33 6.42
C ASN A 146 0.47 7.19 7.68
N SER A 147 1.44 7.27 8.58
CA SER A 147 1.34 8.03 9.83
C SER A 147 2.10 9.35 9.72
N ASP A 148 1.71 10.18 8.76
CA ASP A 148 2.21 11.55 8.59
C ASP A 148 1.07 12.55 8.48
N VAL A 149 1.37 13.83 8.59
CA VAL A 149 0.37 14.93 8.63
C VAL A 149 -0.53 14.95 7.39
N GLU A 150 0.03 14.70 6.19
CA GLU A 150 -0.72 14.69 4.93
C GLU A 150 -1.66 13.48 4.86
N SER A 151 -1.20 12.32 5.35
CA SER A 151 -2.01 11.10 5.42
C SER A 151 -3.11 11.22 6.48
N ASP A 152 -2.85 11.85 7.61
CA ASP A 152 -3.86 12.12 8.63
C ASP A 152 -4.95 13.11 8.12
N ALA A 153 -4.54 14.15 7.40
CA ALA A 153 -5.48 15.07 6.75
C ALA A 153 -6.33 14.34 5.70
N THR A 154 -5.72 13.45 4.91
CA THR A 154 -6.39 12.62 3.92
C THR A 154 -7.39 11.66 4.59
N ALA A 155 -6.99 11.01 5.69
CA ALA A 155 -7.87 10.13 6.46
C ALA A 155 -9.07 10.88 7.05
N SER A 156 -8.85 12.09 7.57
CA SER A 156 -9.93 12.93 8.11
C SER A 156 -10.94 13.30 7.04
N MET A 157 -10.46 13.76 5.89
CA MET A 157 -11.32 14.08 4.75
C MET A 157 -12.11 12.86 4.27
N LEU A 158 -11.48 11.69 4.18
CA LEU A 158 -12.16 10.45 3.80
C LEU A 158 -13.22 10.05 4.84
N LYS A 159 -12.92 10.17 6.13
CA LYS A 159 -13.88 9.90 7.21
C LYS A 159 -15.13 10.79 7.07
N ASP A 160 -14.93 12.08 6.83
CA ASP A 160 -16.04 13.01 6.67
C ASP A 160 -16.89 12.68 5.42
N LEU A 161 -16.22 12.33 4.33
CA LEU A 161 -16.87 11.90 3.08
C LEU A 161 -17.66 10.60 3.24
N LEU A 162 -17.19 9.67 4.08
CA LEU A 162 -17.82 8.38 4.35
C LEU A 162 -18.89 8.44 5.44
N GLY A 163 -18.92 9.50 6.25
CA GLY A 163 -19.77 9.64 7.44
C GLY A 163 -21.29 9.55 7.20
N GLY A 164 -21.74 9.67 5.94
CA GLY A 164 -23.15 9.52 5.57
C GLY A 164 -23.50 8.19 4.88
N SER A 165 -22.54 7.30 4.66
CA SER A 165 -22.71 6.09 3.85
C SER A 165 -23.15 4.85 4.64
N GLY A 166 -23.26 4.93 5.98
CA GLY A 166 -23.62 3.80 6.85
C GLY A 166 -22.51 2.76 7.02
N VAL A 167 -21.31 2.99 6.50
CA VAL A 167 -20.15 2.10 6.68
C VAL A 167 -19.38 2.44 7.96
N VAL A 168 -18.83 1.42 8.61
CA VAL A 168 -17.89 1.60 9.73
C VAL A 168 -16.53 1.98 9.15
N VAL A 169 -15.96 3.10 9.64
CA VAL A 169 -14.62 3.53 9.24
C VAL A 169 -13.63 3.23 10.35
N THR A 170 -12.62 2.44 10.05
CA THR A 170 -11.58 2.02 10.99
C THR A 170 -10.18 2.41 10.50
N ARG A 171 -9.18 2.32 11.37
CA ARG A 171 -7.74 2.45 11.04
C ARG A 171 -6.98 1.31 11.68
N PRO A 172 -5.86 0.85 11.09
CA PRO A 172 -4.96 -0.09 11.74
C PRO A 172 -4.54 0.44 13.11
N ALA A 173 -4.46 -0.45 14.10
CA ALA A 173 -4.03 -0.07 15.43
C ALA A 173 -2.59 0.47 15.38
N MET A 174 -2.38 1.65 15.96
CA MET A 174 -1.04 2.19 16.20
C MET A 174 -0.62 1.81 17.61
N GLY A 175 0.51 1.13 17.73
CA GLY A 175 0.97 0.60 19.02
C GLY A 175 2.49 0.43 19.09
N ILE A 176 2.91 -0.21 20.15
CA ILE A 176 4.30 -0.60 20.37
C ILE A 176 4.61 -1.80 19.49
N PRO A 177 5.65 -1.75 18.62
CA PRO A 177 6.05 -2.89 17.82
C PRO A 177 6.40 -4.08 18.71
N ALA A 178 5.99 -5.29 18.32
CA ALA A 178 6.32 -6.49 19.05
C ALA A 178 7.85 -6.66 19.18
N GLY A 179 8.31 -6.98 20.39
CA GLY A 179 9.74 -7.10 20.69
C GLY A 179 10.45 -5.77 21.03
N SER A 180 9.78 -4.62 20.93
CA SER A 180 10.35 -3.34 21.35
C SER A 180 10.13 -3.13 22.84
N GLY A 181 11.21 -2.76 23.58
CA GLY A 181 11.09 -2.32 24.97
C GLY A 181 10.53 -0.90 25.05
N ILE A 182 9.68 -0.62 26.06
CA ILE A 182 9.09 0.71 26.29
C ILE A 182 10.14 1.82 26.37
N GLY A 183 11.33 1.51 26.92
CA GLY A 183 12.43 2.47 27.07
C GLY A 183 13.12 2.89 25.76
N PHE A 184 12.85 2.22 24.65
CA PHE A 184 13.43 2.51 23.34
C PHE A 184 12.45 3.21 22.38
N LEU A 185 11.27 3.56 22.87
CA LEU A 185 10.24 4.19 22.04
C LEU A 185 10.33 5.71 22.11
N ASP A 186 10.15 6.32 20.95
CA ASP A 186 9.94 7.75 20.88
C ASP A 186 8.65 8.18 21.60
N ARG A 187 8.62 9.43 22.04
CA ARG A 187 7.52 10.00 22.82
C ARG A 187 6.16 9.88 22.13
N ILE A 188 6.10 10.05 20.81
CA ILE A 188 4.83 10.06 20.05
C ILE A 188 4.22 8.64 19.99
N PRO A 189 4.94 7.59 19.55
CA PRO A 189 4.43 6.22 19.56
C PRO A 189 3.99 5.76 20.95
N LEU A 190 4.76 6.08 21.98
CA LEU A 190 4.43 5.71 23.35
C LEU A 190 3.12 6.38 23.83
N ASN A 191 2.96 7.68 23.61
CA ASN A 191 1.73 8.40 23.94
C ASN A 191 0.51 7.83 23.20
N THR A 192 0.67 7.51 21.91
CA THR A 192 -0.39 6.94 21.10
C THR A 192 -0.80 5.56 21.60
N ALA A 193 0.17 4.70 21.96
CA ALA A 193 -0.09 3.38 22.53
C ALA A 193 -0.85 3.47 23.86
N VAL A 194 -0.45 4.40 24.75
CA VAL A 194 -1.13 4.59 26.03
C VAL A 194 -2.55 5.14 25.84
N ARG A 195 -2.78 6.04 24.90
CA ARG A 195 -4.11 6.58 24.59
C ARG A 195 -5.04 5.50 24.02
N ASN A 196 -4.51 4.67 23.12
CA ASN A 196 -5.25 3.60 22.42
C ASN A 196 -5.20 2.25 23.16
N ARG A 197 -4.85 2.25 24.47
CA ARG A 197 -4.79 1.03 25.26
C ARG A 197 -6.12 0.30 25.27
N HIS A 198 -6.06 -1.01 25.14
CA HIS A 198 -7.21 -1.90 25.27
C HIS A 198 -7.24 -2.54 26.66
N ALA A 199 -8.43 -3.01 27.07
CA ALA A 199 -8.55 -3.87 28.26
C ALA A 199 -7.71 -5.12 28.05
N PHE A 200 -6.96 -5.53 29.08
CA PHE A 200 -6.24 -6.80 29.04
C PHE A 200 -7.26 -7.91 29.29
N GLU A 201 -7.74 -8.52 28.22
CA GLU A 201 -8.55 -9.73 28.31
C GLU A 201 -7.62 -10.89 28.68
N ALA A 202 -7.90 -11.55 29.80
CA ALA A 202 -7.23 -12.80 30.14
C ALA A 202 -7.41 -13.77 28.97
N ALA A 203 -6.29 -14.28 28.44
CA ALA A 203 -6.29 -15.21 27.31
C ALA A 203 -7.42 -16.24 27.50
N ALA A 204 -8.36 -16.25 26.57
CA ALA A 204 -9.42 -17.26 26.57
C ALA A 204 -8.75 -18.62 26.74
N ARG A 205 -9.20 -19.38 27.75
CA ARG A 205 -8.71 -20.73 28.06
C ARG A 205 -8.61 -21.48 26.75
N ILE A 206 -7.38 -21.83 26.34
CA ILE A 206 -7.17 -22.85 25.31
C ILE A 206 -7.89 -24.07 25.85
N GLU A 207 -9.04 -24.39 25.28
CA GLU A 207 -9.78 -25.60 25.61
C GLU A 207 -8.86 -26.81 25.35
N LYS A 208 -8.35 -27.36 26.42
CA LYS A 208 -7.80 -28.73 26.48
C LYS A 208 -8.94 -29.69 26.22
N GLY A 209 -9.29 -29.94 24.99
CA GLY A 209 -10.40 -30.79 24.61
C GLY A 209 -10.14 -31.62 23.37
N ARG A 210 -9.09 -32.42 23.35
CA ARG A 210 -9.11 -33.66 22.56
C ARG A 210 -8.49 -34.77 23.39
N ARG A 211 -9.32 -35.39 24.27
CA ARG A 211 -9.05 -36.72 24.74
C ARG A 211 -9.27 -37.68 23.57
N HIS A 212 -8.23 -38.32 23.14
CA HIS A 212 -8.31 -39.48 22.26
C HIS A 212 -9.01 -40.58 23.03
N PRO A 213 -10.05 -41.27 22.51
CA PRO A 213 -10.59 -42.46 23.14
C PRO A 213 -9.56 -43.61 22.99
N PRO A 214 -9.44 -44.50 23.97
CA PRO A 214 -8.61 -45.67 23.83
C PRO A 214 -9.22 -46.63 22.81
N SER A 215 -8.39 -47.06 21.87
CA SER A 215 -8.73 -48.13 20.92
C SER A 215 -8.85 -49.47 21.64
N PRO A 216 -9.74 -50.38 21.17
CA PRO A 216 -10.00 -51.68 21.76
C PRO A 216 -8.84 -52.69 21.65
#